data_ca41f4d327ea4a691bd73a52a04c7569
#
_entry.id   ca41f4d327ea4a691bd73a52a04c7569
#
_cell.length_a   1.000
_cell.length_b   1.000
_cell.length_c   1.000
_cell.angle_alpha   90.00
_cell.angle_beta   90.00
_cell.angle_gamma   90.00
#
_symmetry.space_group_name_H-M   'P 1'
#
loop_
_entity.id
_entity.type
_entity.pdbx_description
1 polymer ?
#
loop_
_entity_poly.entity_id
_entity_poly.type
_entity_poly.pdbx_seq_one_letter_code
_entity_poly.pdbx_strand_id
1 'polypeptide(L)'
;MERRRFLELSAGAVALSVINGCTRHKPSTDTTHRTLTASDYHATRRFAETKFGRIAYVERGTADGALFLHGFPLNSFQWRGVLDPLSVHRRCVAPDFLGLGFTEVSENQSVAPNAQVEMIVALLDSLSIKSVDLIANDSGGAVAQLFVARYPQRARTLLLTNCDTERDSPPPAVHPVIELARAGKFADEFLVPSVADKALARSENGALGSLCYSKPGNPNDEAIDYYLGPLVSSPLRKSQANAYAVALAPNPLAGIEAELRRCTIPTRIVWGTADNIFSSASPDYLDRTFPHSRGVRRIVGAKLFFPEEYPELIAEEALTLWRA
;
A
#
# COMPACT_ATOMS: atom_id res chain seq x y z
N MET A 1 -56.72 -41.51 -36.25
CA MET A 1 -56.65 -41.68 -37.73
C MET A 1 -55.20 -41.52 -38.08
N GLU A 2 -54.44 -42.63 -38.28
CA GLU A 2 -54.08 -43.28 -39.52
C GLU A 2 -53.42 -42.33 -40.54
N ARG A 3 -52.30 -42.58 -41.14
CA ARG A 3 -51.49 -43.79 -41.52
C ARG A 3 -50.11 -43.27 -42.01
N ARG A 4 -49.03 -43.87 -41.65
CA ARG A 4 -48.22 -44.96 -42.31
C ARG A 4 -47.57 -44.57 -43.68
N ARG A 5 -46.19 -44.78 -43.63
CA ARG A 5 -45.29 -45.43 -44.63
C ARG A 5 -44.84 -44.59 -45.86
N PHE A 6 -43.56 -44.56 -46.20
CA PHE A 6 -42.73 -45.65 -46.76
C PHE A 6 -41.28 -45.33 -46.77
N LEU A 7 -40.45 -46.36 -46.60
CA LEU A 7 -39.01 -46.44 -46.84
C LEU A 7 -38.69 -46.38 -48.31
N GLU A 8 -37.52 -45.83 -48.66
CA GLU A 8 -36.64 -46.38 -49.72
C GLU A 8 -35.18 -46.07 -49.44
N LEU A 9 -34.37 -47.16 -49.53
CA LEU A 9 -32.95 -47.17 -49.48
C LEU A 9 -32.33 -46.74 -50.85
N SER A 10 -31.25 -45.95 -50.80
CA SER A 10 -30.26 -45.99 -51.86
C SER A 10 -28.89 -45.77 -51.29
N ALA A 11 -28.05 -46.78 -51.49
CA ALA A 11 -26.63 -46.78 -51.17
C ALA A 11 -25.82 -45.87 -52.09
N GLY A 12 -25.01 -45.04 -51.54
CA GLY A 12 -24.02 -44.22 -52.27
C GLY A 12 -22.73 -44.14 -51.45
N ALA A 13 -21.70 -44.81 -51.89
CA ALA A 13 -20.37 -44.75 -51.33
C ALA A 13 -19.75 -43.34 -51.52
N VAL A 14 -19.29 -42.73 -50.44
CA VAL A 14 -18.54 -41.49 -50.51
C VAL A 14 -17.25 -41.63 -49.69
N ALA A 15 -16.17 -41.30 -50.35
CA ALA A 15 -14.78 -41.42 -49.89
C ALA A 15 -14.54 -40.57 -48.64
N LEU A 16 -13.79 -41.14 -47.65
CA LEU A 16 -13.18 -40.40 -46.54
C LEU A 16 -12.08 -39.50 -47.08
N SER A 17 -12.32 -38.19 -47.02
CA SER A 17 -11.23 -37.19 -47.06
C SER A 17 -10.94 -36.79 -45.62
N VAL A 18 -9.81 -37.27 -45.09
CA VAL A 18 -9.26 -36.85 -43.80
C VAL A 18 -8.67 -35.45 -43.99
N ILE A 19 -9.40 -34.42 -43.57
CA ILE A 19 -8.83 -33.08 -43.45
C ILE A 19 -8.32 -32.95 -42.02
N ASN A 20 -7.01 -33.06 -41.83
CA ASN A 20 -6.28 -32.70 -40.63
C ASN A 20 -6.43 -31.14 -40.43
N GLY A 21 -7.48 -30.72 -39.76
CA GLY A 21 -7.63 -29.38 -39.27
C GLY A 21 -6.79 -29.20 -38.02
N CYS A 22 -5.56 -28.68 -38.15
CA CYS A 22 -4.83 -28.11 -37.03
C CYS A 22 -5.60 -26.92 -36.50
N THR A 23 -6.43 -27.13 -35.50
CA THR A 23 -6.95 -26.04 -34.66
C THR A 23 -5.77 -25.51 -33.85
N ARG A 24 -5.17 -24.38 -34.32
CA ARG A 24 -4.31 -23.56 -33.49
C ARG A 24 -5.13 -23.10 -32.29
N HIS A 25 -4.94 -23.75 -31.14
CA HIS A 25 -5.33 -23.21 -29.87
C HIS A 25 -4.59 -21.85 -29.73
N LYS A 26 -5.30 -20.74 -29.88
CA LYS A 26 -4.82 -19.46 -29.33
C LYS A 26 -4.71 -19.67 -27.83
N PRO A 27 -3.54 -19.45 -27.19
CA PRO A 27 -3.51 -19.39 -25.75
C PRO A 27 -4.40 -18.26 -25.31
N SER A 28 -5.41 -18.55 -24.50
CA SER A 28 -6.20 -17.54 -23.83
C SER A 28 -5.24 -16.79 -22.90
N THR A 29 -4.99 -15.52 -23.20
CA THR A 29 -4.29 -14.59 -22.31
C THR A 29 -5.28 -14.13 -21.23
N ASP A 30 -5.85 -15.08 -20.51
CA ASP A 30 -6.58 -14.79 -19.28
C ASP A 30 -5.54 -14.80 -18.14
N THR A 31 -4.75 -13.72 -18.07
CA THR A 31 -3.95 -13.38 -16.90
C THR A 31 -4.91 -12.83 -15.84
N THR A 32 -5.74 -13.69 -15.26
CA THR A 32 -6.33 -13.41 -13.97
C THR A 32 -5.17 -13.22 -13.00
N HIS A 33 -4.85 -11.96 -12.68
CA HIS A 33 -3.91 -11.63 -11.61
C HIS A 33 -4.44 -12.27 -10.33
N ARG A 34 -3.87 -13.45 -9.99
CA ARG A 34 -4.18 -14.14 -8.75
C ARG A 34 -3.79 -13.22 -7.60
N THR A 35 -4.78 -12.69 -6.91
CA THR A 35 -4.52 -11.90 -5.71
C THR A 35 -3.72 -12.75 -4.73
N LEU A 36 -2.53 -12.30 -4.36
CA LEU A 36 -1.67 -13.00 -3.40
C LEU A 36 -2.39 -13.12 -2.05
N THR A 37 -2.47 -14.34 -1.52
CA THR A 37 -2.96 -14.54 -0.15
C THR A 37 -1.96 -13.99 0.87
N ALA A 38 -2.40 -13.73 2.10
CA ALA A 38 -1.50 -13.31 3.17
C ALA A 38 -0.42 -14.38 3.44
N SER A 39 -0.75 -15.66 3.32
CA SER A 39 0.21 -16.75 3.46
C SER A 39 1.28 -16.72 2.37
N ASP A 40 0.89 -16.56 1.09
CA ASP A 40 1.83 -16.46 -0.02
C ASP A 40 2.73 -15.22 0.14
N TYR A 41 2.16 -14.09 0.55
CA TYR A 41 2.90 -12.86 0.80
C TYR A 41 3.87 -13.02 1.97
N HIS A 42 3.41 -13.65 3.06
CA HIS A 42 4.23 -13.93 4.24
C HIS A 42 5.47 -14.78 3.89
N ALA A 43 5.28 -15.81 3.08
CA ALA A 43 6.35 -16.72 2.66
C ALA A 43 7.49 -16.01 1.90
N THR A 44 7.22 -14.83 1.34
CA THR A 44 8.21 -14.04 0.59
C THR A 44 8.87 -12.94 1.42
N ARG A 45 8.48 -12.77 2.69
CA ARG A 45 9.09 -11.79 3.58
C ARG A 45 10.55 -12.09 3.80
N ARG A 46 11.33 -11.02 3.81
CA ARG A 46 12.74 -10.99 4.14
C ARG A 46 12.98 -10.09 5.35
N PHE A 47 14.17 -10.19 5.91
CA PHE A 47 14.60 -9.34 7.00
C PHE A 47 15.99 -8.77 6.69
N ALA A 48 16.19 -7.50 7.04
CA ALA A 48 17.48 -6.84 7.00
C ALA A 48 17.90 -6.47 8.42
N GLU A 49 19.10 -6.90 8.83
CA GLU A 49 19.69 -6.49 10.09
C GLU A 49 20.20 -5.06 9.96
N THR A 50 19.74 -4.17 10.82
CA THR A 50 20.13 -2.76 10.86
C THR A 50 20.36 -2.29 12.30
N LYS A 51 20.91 -1.09 12.46
CA LYS A 51 21.04 -0.47 13.79
C LYS A 51 19.68 -0.16 14.47
N PHE A 52 18.57 -0.22 13.73
CA PHE A 52 17.22 -0.01 14.23
C PHE A 52 16.53 -1.30 14.64
N GLY A 53 17.12 -2.45 14.36
CA GLY A 53 16.57 -3.78 14.57
C GLY A 53 16.46 -4.55 13.26
N ARG A 54 15.64 -5.56 13.28
CA ARG A 54 15.42 -6.52 12.20
C ARG A 54 14.22 -6.07 11.35
N ILE A 55 14.52 -5.40 10.24
CA ILE A 55 13.52 -4.75 9.39
C ILE A 55 12.90 -5.78 8.45
N ALA A 56 11.59 -6.02 8.61
CA ALA A 56 10.82 -6.86 7.70
C ALA A 56 10.53 -6.10 6.40
N TYR A 57 10.68 -6.77 5.27
CA TYR A 57 10.32 -6.22 3.96
C TYR A 57 9.95 -7.33 2.97
N VAL A 58 9.22 -6.96 1.94
CA VAL A 58 9.00 -7.80 0.75
C VAL A 58 9.67 -7.16 -0.44
N GLU A 59 10.25 -7.99 -1.30
CA GLU A 59 10.99 -7.55 -2.48
C GLU A 59 10.55 -8.34 -3.72
N ARG A 60 10.37 -7.61 -4.83
CA ARG A 60 10.03 -8.14 -6.15
C ARG A 60 10.83 -7.45 -7.24
N GLY A 61 11.29 -8.20 -8.25
CA GLY A 61 12.05 -7.65 -9.36
C GLY A 61 13.53 -7.39 -9.05
N THR A 62 14.29 -6.91 -10.05
CA THR A 62 15.76 -6.80 -9.98
C THR A 62 16.35 -5.53 -10.61
N ALA A 63 15.52 -4.65 -11.21
CA ALA A 63 15.97 -3.42 -11.85
C ALA A 63 16.27 -2.31 -10.80
N ASP A 64 16.21 -1.03 -11.20
CA ASP A 64 16.35 0.11 -10.30
C ASP A 64 15.33 0.05 -9.16
N GLY A 65 15.69 0.56 -7.97
CA GLY A 65 14.86 0.48 -6.78
C GLY A 65 13.57 1.29 -6.88
N ALA A 66 12.45 0.73 -6.42
CA ALA A 66 11.23 1.45 -6.07
C ALA A 66 10.84 1.10 -4.64
N LEU A 67 10.44 2.09 -3.85
CA LEU A 67 10.15 1.95 -2.42
C LEU A 67 8.70 2.28 -2.14
N PHE A 68 8.01 1.38 -1.43
CA PHE A 68 6.58 1.46 -1.14
C PHE A 68 6.35 1.64 0.36
N LEU A 69 5.84 2.79 0.76
CA LEU A 69 5.63 3.18 2.16
C LEU A 69 4.16 3.13 2.53
N HIS A 70 3.82 2.21 3.43
CA HIS A 70 2.45 1.93 3.85
C HIS A 70 1.93 2.95 4.88
N GLY A 71 0.61 2.90 5.13
CA GLY A 71 -0.07 3.70 6.14
C GLY A 71 -0.17 3.03 7.51
N PHE A 72 -0.68 3.78 8.50
CA PHE A 72 -1.00 3.31 9.84
C PHE A 72 -2.47 2.87 9.94
N PRO A 73 -2.80 1.77 10.58
CA PRO A 73 -1.95 0.79 11.26
C PRO A 73 -1.61 -0.44 10.38
N LEU A 74 -1.38 -0.21 9.09
CA LEU A 74 -1.12 -1.25 8.11
C LEU A 74 0.35 -1.75 8.16
N ASN A 75 0.73 -2.50 7.12
CA ASN A 75 2.08 -2.95 6.84
C ASN A 75 2.27 -3.10 5.32
N SER A 76 3.41 -3.61 4.88
CA SER A 76 3.77 -3.77 3.47
C SER A 76 2.73 -4.55 2.63
N PHE A 77 1.87 -5.35 3.24
CA PHE A 77 0.79 -6.08 2.56
C PHE A 77 -0.21 -5.18 1.85
N GLN A 78 -0.30 -3.91 2.24
CA GLN A 78 -1.08 -2.89 1.53
C GLN A 78 -0.73 -2.84 0.04
N TRP A 79 0.54 -3.10 -0.30
CA TRP A 79 1.07 -2.98 -1.66
C TRP A 79 1.06 -4.28 -2.46
N ARG A 80 0.48 -5.39 -1.92
CA ARG A 80 0.52 -6.73 -2.53
C ARG A 80 0.04 -6.79 -3.98
N GLY A 81 -0.97 -5.98 -4.34
CA GLY A 81 -1.50 -5.90 -5.71
C GLY A 81 -0.68 -5.02 -6.65
N VAL A 82 0.19 -4.15 -6.11
CA VAL A 82 0.98 -3.19 -6.89
C VAL A 82 2.37 -3.72 -7.19
N LEU A 83 2.96 -4.54 -6.29
CA LEU A 83 4.36 -4.98 -6.41
C LEU A 83 4.61 -5.82 -7.66
N ASP A 84 3.78 -6.82 -7.92
CA ASP A 84 3.99 -7.76 -9.04
C ASP A 84 3.92 -7.08 -10.42
N PRO A 85 2.92 -6.24 -10.74
CA PRO A 85 2.89 -5.50 -12.00
C PRO A 85 4.08 -4.58 -12.22
N LEU A 86 4.61 -3.98 -11.15
CA LEU A 86 5.75 -3.06 -11.23
C LEU A 86 7.11 -3.76 -11.19
N SER A 87 7.17 -5.00 -10.73
CA SER A 87 8.42 -5.76 -10.54
C SER A 87 9.16 -6.06 -11.84
N VAL A 88 8.48 -6.06 -12.98
CA VAL A 88 9.08 -6.22 -14.30
C VAL A 88 9.86 -4.96 -14.74
N HIS A 89 9.61 -3.82 -14.08
CA HIS A 89 10.22 -2.52 -14.40
C HIS A 89 11.17 -2.03 -13.31
N ARG A 90 10.95 -2.45 -12.05
CA ARG A 90 11.70 -1.99 -10.87
C ARG A 90 11.99 -3.13 -9.89
N ARG A 91 13.02 -2.94 -9.10
CA ARG A 91 13.22 -3.68 -7.85
C ARG A 91 12.35 -3.05 -6.77
N CYS A 92 11.14 -3.57 -6.64
CA CYS A 92 10.12 -3.07 -5.72
C CYS A 92 10.40 -3.56 -4.30
N VAL A 93 10.58 -2.66 -3.35
CA VAL A 93 10.83 -2.95 -1.93
C VAL A 93 9.72 -2.31 -1.10
N ALA A 94 9.04 -3.10 -0.29
CA ALA A 94 8.01 -2.66 0.63
C ALA A 94 8.40 -3.06 2.07
N PRO A 95 8.99 -2.17 2.87
CA PRO A 95 9.29 -2.44 4.28
C PRO A 95 8.05 -2.31 5.15
N ASP A 96 8.09 -2.98 6.32
CA ASP A 96 7.23 -2.68 7.44
C ASP A 96 7.91 -1.64 8.34
N PHE A 97 7.21 -0.59 8.72
CA PHE A 97 7.74 0.47 9.58
C PHE A 97 8.12 -0.03 10.97
N LEU A 98 9.03 0.68 11.64
CA LEU A 98 9.38 0.45 13.04
C LEU A 98 8.12 0.50 13.89
N GLY A 99 7.88 -0.53 14.69
CA GLY A 99 6.70 -0.67 15.53
C GLY A 99 5.46 -1.22 14.85
N LEU A 100 5.44 -1.37 13.52
CA LEU A 100 4.33 -1.92 12.74
C LEU A 100 4.70 -3.24 12.06
N GLY A 101 3.69 -3.91 11.50
CA GLY A 101 3.83 -5.15 10.74
C GLY A 101 4.68 -6.19 11.47
N PHE A 102 5.72 -6.66 10.82
CA PHE A 102 6.59 -7.73 11.31
C PHE A 102 8.03 -7.25 11.57
N THR A 103 8.29 -5.95 11.50
CA THR A 103 9.58 -5.37 11.89
C THR A 103 9.81 -5.53 13.39
N GLU A 104 10.98 -6.08 13.76
CA GLU A 104 11.35 -6.40 15.11
C GLU A 104 12.32 -5.34 15.65
N VAL A 105 11.89 -4.61 16.66
CA VAL A 105 12.68 -3.55 17.29
C VAL A 105 12.65 -3.66 18.80
N SER A 106 13.66 -3.09 19.47
CA SER A 106 13.70 -3.05 20.92
C SER A 106 12.61 -2.14 21.49
N GLU A 107 12.28 -2.34 22.76
CA GLU A 107 11.28 -1.55 23.48
C GLU A 107 11.55 -0.04 23.42
N ASN A 108 12.82 0.35 23.52
CA ASN A 108 13.25 1.75 23.55
C ASN A 108 13.49 2.35 22.16
N GLN A 109 13.24 1.60 21.07
CA GLN A 109 13.41 2.12 19.72
C GLN A 109 12.34 3.17 19.42
N SER A 110 12.78 4.37 19.03
CA SER A 110 11.86 5.40 18.54
C SER A 110 11.17 4.93 17.27
N VAL A 111 9.84 5.08 17.22
CA VAL A 111 8.99 4.77 16.07
C VAL A 111 8.47 6.02 15.38
N ALA A 112 8.96 7.20 15.79
CA ALA A 112 8.56 8.49 15.21
C ALA A 112 8.93 8.60 13.72
N PRO A 113 8.24 9.43 12.92
CA PRO A 113 8.49 9.59 11.48
C PRO A 113 9.94 9.86 11.11
N ASN A 114 10.66 10.62 11.94
CA ASN A 114 12.09 10.86 11.75
C ASN A 114 12.94 9.58 11.87
N ALA A 115 12.61 8.70 12.80
CA ALA A 115 13.31 7.42 12.93
C ALA A 115 12.97 6.48 11.76
N GLN A 116 11.75 6.55 11.22
CA GLN A 116 11.37 5.81 10.01
C GLN A 116 12.22 6.23 8.81
N VAL A 117 12.48 7.53 8.63
CA VAL A 117 13.36 8.03 7.55
C VAL A 117 14.77 7.44 7.67
N GLU A 118 15.35 7.48 8.86
CA GLU A 118 16.70 6.96 9.09
C GLU A 118 16.74 5.41 8.93
N MET A 119 15.69 4.72 9.32
CA MET A 119 15.54 3.27 9.09
C MET A 119 15.49 2.96 7.60
N ILE A 120 14.74 3.74 6.80
CA ILE A 120 14.67 3.59 5.34
C ILE A 120 16.06 3.75 4.72
N VAL A 121 16.82 4.76 5.13
CA VAL A 121 18.21 4.96 4.65
C VAL A 121 19.05 3.71 4.97
N ALA A 122 19.01 3.23 6.20
CA ALA A 122 19.77 2.05 6.63
C ALA A 122 19.35 0.78 5.86
N LEU A 123 18.05 0.62 5.61
CA LEU A 123 17.54 -0.49 4.79
C LEU A 123 18.06 -0.41 3.35
N LEU A 124 17.93 0.75 2.69
CA LEU A 124 18.40 0.94 1.32
C LEU A 124 19.91 0.70 1.20
N ASP A 125 20.69 1.13 2.19
CA ASP A 125 22.14 0.89 2.23
C ASP A 125 22.46 -0.60 2.38
N SER A 126 21.74 -1.32 3.27
CA SER A 126 21.90 -2.77 3.44
C SER A 126 21.55 -3.56 2.17
N LEU A 127 20.62 -3.05 1.38
CA LEU A 127 20.20 -3.63 0.09
C LEU A 127 21.04 -3.13 -1.10
N SER A 128 22.03 -2.26 -0.87
CA SER A 128 22.87 -1.62 -1.89
C SER A 128 22.05 -0.83 -2.94
N ILE A 129 20.93 -0.22 -2.51
CA ILE A 129 20.06 0.61 -3.35
C ILE A 129 20.45 2.08 -3.15
N LYS A 130 20.98 2.71 -4.20
CA LYS A 130 21.46 4.11 -4.14
C LYS A 130 20.34 5.13 -4.17
N SER A 131 19.33 4.91 -5.00
CA SER A 131 18.17 5.78 -5.15
C SER A 131 16.93 5.00 -5.52
N VAL A 132 15.75 5.57 -5.24
CA VAL A 132 14.46 4.91 -5.41
C VAL A 132 13.43 5.82 -6.07
N ASP A 133 12.45 5.20 -6.73
CA ASP A 133 11.16 5.80 -7.02
C ASP A 133 10.26 5.54 -5.80
N LEU A 134 9.70 6.61 -5.19
CA LEU A 134 8.89 6.51 -3.96
C LEU A 134 7.41 6.45 -4.29
N ILE A 135 6.71 5.54 -3.64
CA ILE A 135 5.24 5.46 -3.63
C ILE A 135 4.80 5.40 -2.16
N ALA A 136 3.91 6.28 -1.74
CA ALA A 136 3.55 6.39 -0.34
C ALA A 136 2.08 6.73 -0.12
N ASN A 137 1.53 6.24 1.00
CA ASN A 137 0.15 6.46 1.41
C ASN A 137 0.09 6.77 2.91
N ASP A 138 -0.86 7.62 3.33
CA ASP A 138 -1.16 7.93 4.73
C ASP A 138 0.09 8.42 5.48
N SER A 139 0.38 7.92 6.67
CA SER A 139 1.59 8.25 7.43
C SER A 139 2.90 7.93 6.68
N GLY A 140 2.86 6.96 5.75
CA GLY A 140 3.96 6.74 4.82
C GLY A 140 4.25 7.92 3.91
N GLY A 141 3.24 8.73 3.59
CA GLY A 141 3.40 9.97 2.85
C GLY A 141 4.12 11.07 3.65
N ALA A 142 3.89 11.14 4.98
CA ALA A 142 4.69 12.02 5.83
C ALA A 142 6.17 11.61 5.82
N VAL A 143 6.43 10.31 5.97
CA VAL A 143 7.80 9.77 5.94
C VAL A 143 8.46 10.03 4.58
N ALA A 144 7.73 9.87 3.47
CA ALA A 144 8.23 10.16 2.12
C ALA A 144 8.61 11.63 1.93
N GLN A 145 7.77 12.56 2.40
CA GLN A 145 8.05 14.00 2.35
C GLN A 145 9.30 14.36 3.16
N LEU A 146 9.44 13.82 4.38
CA LEU A 146 10.65 13.99 5.19
C LEU A 146 11.89 13.38 4.52
N PHE A 147 11.73 12.21 3.87
CA PHE A 147 12.83 11.56 3.17
C PHE A 147 13.34 12.40 1.99
N VAL A 148 12.45 12.89 1.12
CA VAL A 148 12.86 13.70 -0.04
C VAL A 148 13.42 15.08 0.35
N ALA A 149 12.96 15.64 1.48
CA ALA A 149 13.50 16.88 2.02
C ALA A 149 14.95 16.71 2.52
N ARG A 150 15.26 15.58 3.17
CA ARG A 150 16.60 15.34 3.78
C ARG A 150 17.57 14.64 2.84
N TYR A 151 17.09 13.77 1.99
CA TYR A 151 17.88 12.92 1.11
C TYR A 151 17.43 13.02 -0.34
N PRO A 152 17.32 14.25 -0.93
CA PRO A 152 16.80 14.43 -2.29
C PRO A 152 17.55 13.61 -3.33
N GLN A 153 18.87 13.39 -3.14
CA GLN A 153 19.71 12.59 -4.03
C GLN A 153 19.37 11.07 -3.99
N ARG A 154 18.61 10.63 -2.99
CA ARG A 154 18.19 9.24 -2.82
C ARG A 154 16.83 8.95 -3.46
N ALA A 155 16.14 9.97 -4.00
CA ALA A 155 14.86 9.82 -4.65
C ALA A 155 14.91 10.27 -6.11
N ARG A 156 14.32 9.51 -7.01
CA ARG A 156 14.18 9.83 -8.43
C ARG A 156 12.80 10.41 -8.75
N THR A 157 11.76 9.85 -8.20
CA THR A 157 10.38 10.30 -8.34
C THR A 157 9.62 10.11 -7.03
N LEU A 158 8.48 10.81 -6.88
CA LEU A 158 7.60 10.70 -5.72
C LEU A 158 6.13 10.61 -6.17
N LEU A 159 5.46 9.52 -5.81
CA LEU A 159 4.02 9.36 -5.95
C LEU A 159 3.39 9.35 -4.56
N LEU A 160 2.55 10.36 -4.28
CA LEU A 160 1.81 10.49 -3.03
C LEU A 160 0.33 10.14 -3.25
N THR A 161 -0.21 9.34 -2.36
CA THR A 161 -1.65 9.08 -2.28
C THR A 161 -2.14 9.48 -0.91
N ASN A 162 -3.40 9.90 -0.77
CA ASN A 162 -4.00 10.41 0.48
C ASN A 162 -3.06 10.30 1.69
N CYS A 163 -2.55 11.41 2.17
CA CYS A 163 -1.50 11.42 3.18
C CYS A 163 -1.44 12.73 3.95
N ASP A 164 -0.68 12.72 5.04
CA ASP A 164 -0.33 13.92 5.80
C ASP A 164 0.27 15.02 4.92
N THR A 165 -0.02 16.26 5.29
CA THR A 165 0.65 17.44 4.79
C THR A 165 1.06 18.33 5.95
N GLU A 166 1.96 19.30 5.75
CA GLU A 166 2.31 20.22 6.83
C GLU A 166 1.09 20.91 7.45
N ARG A 167 0.04 21.14 6.64
CA ARG A 167 -1.18 21.84 7.08
C ARG A 167 -2.25 20.92 7.66
N ASP A 168 -2.05 19.61 7.55
CA ASP A 168 -3.02 18.59 7.95
C ASP A 168 -2.27 17.36 8.50
N SER A 169 -1.58 17.57 9.61
CA SER A 169 -0.83 16.51 10.31
C SER A 169 -0.64 16.85 11.80
N PRO A 170 -1.06 15.99 12.72
CA PRO A 170 -1.97 14.87 12.45
C PRO A 170 -3.37 15.41 12.07
N PRO A 171 -4.11 14.74 11.18
CA PRO A 171 -5.45 15.18 10.83
C PRO A 171 -6.39 15.04 12.02
N PRO A 172 -7.44 15.91 12.16
CA PRO A 172 -8.33 15.91 13.31
C PRO A 172 -8.98 14.56 13.60
N ALA A 173 -9.28 13.77 12.57
CA ALA A 173 -9.88 12.44 12.70
C ALA A 173 -9.01 11.45 13.50
N VAL A 174 -7.70 11.66 13.57
CA VAL A 174 -6.75 10.77 14.26
C VAL A 174 -6.54 11.20 15.73
N HIS A 175 -6.95 12.39 16.15
CA HIS A 175 -6.76 12.85 17.53
C HIS A 175 -7.34 11.89 18.59
N PRO A 176 -8.55 11.32 18.44
CA PRO A 176 -9.06 10.36 19.42
C PRO A 176 -8.16 9.10 19.56
N VAL A 177 -7.59 8.64 18.45
CA VAL A 177 -6.65 7.50 18.43
C VAL A 177 -5.37 7.85 19.19
N ILE A 178 -4.85 9.07 18.99
CA ILE A 178 -3.65 9.56 19.70
C ILE A 178 -3.90 9.66 21.20
N GLU A 179 -5.06 10.20 21.63
CA GLU A 179 -5.40 10.30 23.05
C GLU A 179 -5.57 8.93 23.70
N LEU A 180 -6.21 8.00 23.02
CA LEU A 180 -6.34 6.62 23.47
C LEU A 180 -4.97 5.93 23.61
N ALA A 181 -4.07 6.19 22.65
CA ALA A 181 -2.71 5.67 22.68
C ALA A 181 -1.85 6.29 23.79
N ARG A 182 -2.01 7.60 24.08
CA ARG A 182 -1.35 8.25 25.23
C ARG A 182 -1.77 7.66 26.56
N ALA A 183 -3.03 7.22 26.64
CA ALA A 183 -3.52 6.48 27.81
C ALA A 183 -3.06 5.02 27.86
N GLY A 184 -2.29 4.55 26.86
CA GLY A 184 -1.83 3.15 26.74
C GLY A 184 -2.91 2.16 26.30
N LYS A 185 -4.03 2.64 25.78
CA LYS A 185 -5.26 1.87 25.59
C LYS A 185 -5.60 1.55 24.12
N PHE A 186 -4.97 2.22 23.17
CA PHE A 186 -5.31 2.07 21.75
C PHE A 186 -5.23 0.61 21.29
N ALA A 187 -4.16 -0.09 21.62
CA ALA A 187 -4.02 -1.48 21.23
C ALA A 187 -5.10 -2.38 21.85
N ASP A 188 -5.39 -2.21 23.15
CA ASP A 188 -6.32 -3.07 23.88
C ASP A 188 -7.79 -2.71 23.64
N GLU A 189 -8.14 -1.43 23.55
CA GLU A 189 -9.53 -0.99 23.42
C GLU A 189 -9.98 -0.83 21.95
N PHE A 190 -9.04 -0.75 20.99
CA PHE A 190 -9.36 -0.50 19.59
C PHE A 190 -8.87 -1.60 18.62
N LEU A 191 -7.60 -2.03 18.74
CA LEU A 191 -7.06 -3.06 17.84
C LEU A 191 -7.50 -4.48 18.23
N VAL A 192 -7.43 -4.84 19.51
CA VAL A 192 -7.81 -6.20 19.97
C VAL A 192 -9.25 -6.54 19.63
N PRO A 193 -10.26 -5.67 19.90
CA PRO A 193 -11.64 -5.93 19.49
C PRO A 193 -11.80 -6.07 17.97
N SER A 194 -11.06 -5.28 17.18
CA SER A 194 -11.10 -5.34 15.71
C SER A 194 -10.51 -6.64 15.16
N VAL A 195 -9.52 -7.23 15.82
CA VAL A 195 -9.00 -8.56 15.46
C VAL A 195 -10.00 -9.64 15.83
N ALA A 196 -10.66 -9.53 16.96
CA ALA A 196 -11.64 -10.52 17.42
C ALA A 196 -12.94 -10.50 16.62
N ASP A 197 -13.39 -9.32 16.20
CA ASP A 197 -14.62 -9.13 15.43
C ASP A 197 -14.32 -8.37 14.11
N LYS A 198 -14.35 -9.12 13.00
CA LYS A 198 -14.09 -8.58 11.67
C LYS A 198 -15.18 -7.64 11.17
N ALA A 199 -16.40 -7.81 11.63
CA ALA A 199 -17.51 -6.89 11.31
C ALA A 199 -17.29 -5.54 12.03
N LEU A 200 -16.87 -5.57 13.28
CA LEU A 200 -16.46 -4.38 14.02
C LEU A 200 -15.29 -3.68 13.30
N ALA A 201 -14.24 -4.43 12.90
CA ALA A 201 -13.08 -3.87 12.22
C ALA A 201 -13.46 -3.09 10.95
N ARG A 202 -14.51 -3.52 10.23
CA ARG A 202 -15.04 -2.86 9.01
C ARG A 202 -16.05 -1.77 9.28
N SER A 203 -16.56 -1.65 10.47
CA SER A 203 -17.56 -0.64 10.84
C SER A 203 -16.92 0.76 10.93
N GLU A 204 -17.76 1.78 11.06
CA GLU A 204 -17.34 3.17 11.32
C GLU A 204 -16.58 3.33 12.64
N ASN A 205 -16.83 2.42 13.58
CA ASN A 205 -16.19 2.42 14.91
C ASN A 205 -14.96 1.48 14.97
N GLY A 206 -14.60 0.85 13.87
CA GLY A 206 -13.49 -0.10 13.80
C GLY A 206 -12.18 0.53 13.35
N ALA A 207 -11.11 -0.23 13.51
CA ALA A 207 -9.74 0.23 13.26
C ALA A 207 -9.45 0.57 11.79
N LEU A 208 -10.16 -0.04 10.84
CA LEU A 208 -9.89 0.11 9.41
C LEU A 208 -11.13 0.56 8.62
N GLY A 209 -12.25 0.03 8.95
CA GLY A 209 -13.61 0.26 8.59
C GLY A 209 -13.95 1.04 7.32
N SER A 210 -15.21 1.41 7.25
CA SER A 210 -15.77 2.25 6.20
C SER A 210 -15.18 3.67 6.15
N LEU A 211 -14.38 4.08 7.15
CA LEU A 211 -13.60 5.33 7.11
C LEU A 211 -12.49 5.29 6.07
N CYS A 212 -11.82 4.13 5.91
CA CYS A 212 -10.60 4.02 5.11
C CYS A 212 -10.80 3.33 3.76
N TYR A 213 -11.85 2.53 3.59
CA TYR A 213 -12.13 1.75 2.38
C TYR A 213 -13.46 2.13 1.76
N SER A 214 -13.51 2.17 0.42
CA SER A 214 -14.70 2.52 -0.35
C SER A 214 -15.51 1.31 -0.80
N LYS A 215 -14.86 0.16 -1.02
CA LYS A 215 -15.53 -1.06 -1.47
C LYS A 215 -16.08 -1.85 -0.28
N PRO A 216 -17.36 -2.24 -0.31
CA PRO A 216 -17.92 -3.11 0.73
C PRO A 216 -17.12 -4.42 0.88
N GLY A 217 -16.92 -4.85 2.13
CA GLY A 217 -16.15 -6.05 2.44
C GLY A 217 -14.65 -5.85 2.56
N ASN A 218 -14.13 -4.66 2.24
CA ASN A 218 -12.73 -4.32 2.47
C ASN A 218 -12.53 -3.69 3.86
N PRO A 219 -11.36 -3.96 4.49
CA PRO A 219 -10.45 -5.04 4.14
C PRO A 219 -11.09 -6.42 4.41
N ASN A 220 -10.70 -7.47 3.67
CA ASN A 220 -11.17 -8.82 3.95
C ASN A 220 -10.60 -9.36 5.27
N ASP A 221 -11.12 -10.49 5.76
CA ASP A 221 -10.73 -11.07 7.06
C ASP A 221 -9.24 -11.34 7.14
N GLU A 222 -8.68 -11.91 6.09
CA GLU A 222 -7.25 -12.21 5.98
C GLU A 222 -6.39 -10.95 6.09
N ALA A 223 -6.79 -9.86 5.44
CA ALA A 223 -6.08 -8.58 5.51
C ALA A 223 -6.15 -7.96 6.91
N ILE A 224 -7.33 -8.02 7.57
CA ILE A 224 -7.48 -7.55 8.96
C ILE A 224 -6.50 -8.30 9.88
N ASP A 225 -6.48 -9.63 9.79
CA ASP A 225 -5.57 -10.45 10.61
C ASP A 225 -4.11 -10.14 10.31
N TYR A 226 -3.77 -9.93 9.04
CA TYR A 226 -2.41 -9.67 8.62
C TYR A 226 -1.90 -8.29 9.04
N TYR A 227 -2.78 -7.27 9.06
CA TYR A 227 -2.44 -5.92 9.50
C TYR A 227 -2.39 -5.81 11.03
N LEU A 228 -3.45 -6.23 11.69
CA LEU A 228 -3.66 -5.95 13.10
C LEU A 228 -3.11 -7.06 14.02
N GLY A 229 -3.15 -8.31 13.58
CA GLY A 229 -2.69 -9.46 14.37
C GLY A 229 -1.27 -9.29 14.93
N PRO A 230 -0.27 -8.90 14.12
CA PRO A 230 1.08 -8.65 14.61
C PRO A 230 1.16 -7.58 15.70
N LEU A 231 0.31 -6.55 15.64
CA LEU A 231 0.33 -5.40 16.57
C LEU A 231 -0.20 -5.76 17.95
N VAL A 232 -1.02 -6.81 18.07
CA VAL A 232 -1.62 -7.26 19.32
C VAL A 232 -1.04 -8.57 19.85
N SER A 233 -0.02 -9.11 19.18
CA SER A 233 0.53 -10.45 19.43
C SER A 233 1.31 -10.59 20.76
N SER A 234 1.73 -9.48 21.36
CA SER A 234 2.44 -9.46 22.63
C SER A 234 2.33 -8.09 23.33
N PRO A 235 2.62 -8.00 24.64
CA PRO A 235 2.67 -6.72 25.35
C PRO A 235 3.61 -5.69 24.68
N LEU A 236 4.79 -6.12 24.22
CA LEU A 236 5.73 -5.26 23.50
C LEU A 236 5.11 -4.71 22.20
N ARG A 237 4.45 -5.56 21.41
CA ARG A 237 3.83 -5.14 20.14
C ARG A 237 2.69 -4.15 20.37
N LYS A 238 1.88 -4.36 21.39
CA LYS A 238 0.83 -3.42 21.82
C LYS A 238 1.42 -2.07 22.25
N SER A 239 2.48 -2.09 23.04
CA SER A 239 3.21 -0.88 23.44
C SER A 239 3.76 -0.12 22.24
N GLN A 240 4.34 -0.81 21.26
CA GLN A 240 4.86 -0.22 20.04
C GLN A 240 3.75 0.38 19.16
N ALA A 241 2.59 -0.26 19.05
CA ALA A 241 1.44 0.27 18.35
C ALA A 241 0.91 1.56 19.00
N ASN A 242 0.82 1.59 20.34
CA ASN A 242 0.51 2.81 21.09
C ASN A 242 1.56 3.90 20.83
N ALA A 243 2.84 3.56 20.90
CA ALA A 243 3.94 4.50 20.69
C ALA A 243 3.92 5.10 19.26
N TYR A 244 3.60 4.29 18.25
CA TYR A 244 3.46 4.76 16.88
C TYR A 244 2.33 5.79 16.75
N ALA A 245 1.15 5.48 17.28
CA ALA A 245 0.01 6.40 17.26
C ALA A 245 0.34 7.72 17.98
N VAL A 246 0.99 7.67 19.15
CA VAL A 246 1.45 8.88 19.88
C VAL A 246 2.44 9.69 19.04
N ALA A 247 3.32 9.03 18.29
CA ALA A 247 4.36 9.68 17.49
C ALA A 247 3.84 10.37 16.22
N LEU A 248 2.56 10.23 15.90
CA LEU A 248 1.90 11.05 14.86
C LEU A 248 1.78 12.52 15.28
N ALA A 249 1.87 12.82 16.59
CA ALA A 249 1.88 14.16 17.15
C ALA A 249 3.15 14.40 18.01
N PRO A 250 3.69 15.63 18.04
CA PRO A 250 3.26 16.82 17.27
C PRO A 250 3.50 16.64 15.77
N ASN A 251 2.93 17.57 14.96
CA ASN A 251 3.06 17.55 13.51
C ASN A 251 4.51 17.30 13.06
N PRO A 252 4.84 16.15 12.47
CA PRO A 252 6.20 15.82 12.07
C PRO A 252 6.68 16.60 10.84
N LEU A 253 5.75 17.21 10.10
CA LEU A 253 5.99 17.97 8.88
C LEU A 253 6.06 19.48 9.15
N ALA A 254 5.98 19.92 10.41
CA ALA A 254 6.00 21.36 10.73
C ALA A 254 7.29 22.03 10.21
N GLY A 255 7.13 23.05 9.37
CA GLY A 255 8.21 23.81 8.75
C GLY A 255 8.83 23.19 7.49
N ILE A 256 8.32 22.07 6.98
CA ILE A 256 8.92 21.34 5.84
C ILE A 256 8.63 22.02 4.47
N GLU A 257 7.63 22.90 4.39
CA GLU A 257 7.19 23.49 3.10
C GLU A 257 8.36 24.14 2.35
N ALA A 258 9.27 24.79 3.05
CA ALA A 258 10.42 25.47 2.42
C ALA A 258 11.38 24.48 1.73
N GLU A 259 11.60 23.31 2.32
CA GLU A 259 12.40 22.21 1.75
C GLU A 259 11.70 21.57 0.55
N LEU A 260 10.40 21.30 0.67
CA LEU A 260 9.61 20.72 -0.42
C LEU A 260 9.53 21.66 -1.64
N ARG A 261 9.47 22.98 -1.42
CA ARG A 261 9.51 23.99 -2.50
C ARG A 261 10.86 24.05 -3.23
N ARG A 262 11.91 23.48 -2.68
CA ARG A 262 13.23 23.34 -3.35
C ARG A 262 13.43 21.95 -3.96
N CYS A 263 12.49 21.05 -3.73
CA CYS A 263 12.57 19.68 -4.24
C CYS A 263 12.35 19.65 -5.76
N THR A 264 13.35 19.16 -6.49
CA THR A 264 13.30 19.07 -7.97
C THR A 264 12.83 17.71 -8.48
N ILE A 265 12.38 16.84 -7.57
CA ILE A 265 11.96 15.47 -7.91
C ILE A 265 10.58 15.52 -8.58
N PRO A 266 10.40 14.90 -9.76
CA PRO A 266 9.08 14.76 -10.35
C PRO A 266 8.10 14.11 -9.36
N THR A 267 7.00 14.81 -9.07
CA THR A 267 6.04 14.41 -8.05
C THR A 267 4.65 14.26 -8.65
N ARG A 268 3.98 13.16 -8.38
CA ARG A 268 2.59 12.90 -8.76
C ARG A 268 1.72 12.73 -7.52
N ILE A 269 0.54 13.34 -7.54
CA ILE A 269 -0.44 13.20 -6.47
C ILE A 269 -1.65 12.42 -7.01
N VAL A 270 -2.08 11.38 -6.32
CA VAL A 270 -3.29 10.63 -6.61
C VAL A 270 -4.16 10.63 -5.36
N TRP A 271 -5.41 11.08 -5.47
CA TRP A 271 -6.22 11.38 -4.29
C TRP A 271 -7.62 10.83 -4.38
N GLY A 272 -8.02 10.01 -3.40
CA GLY A 272 -9.39 9.53 -3.21
C GLY A 272 -10.27 10.65 -2.66
N THR A 273 -11.36 11.00 -3.36
CA THR A 273 -12.16 12.19 -3.03
C THR A 273 -13.17 11.98 -1.91
N ALA A 274 -13.43 10.74 -1.51
CA ALA A 274 -14.33 10.40 -0.40
C ALA A 274 -13.56 10.12 0.91
N ASP A 275 -12.28 10.47 0.96
CA ASP A 275 -11.50 10.44 2.20
C ASP A 275 -12.02 11.50 3.18
N ASN A 276 -12.30 11.06 4.41
CA ASN A 276 -12.75 11.89 5.51
C ASN A 276 -11.68 12.02 6.62
N ILE A 277 -10.51 11.42 6.43
CA ILE A 277 -9.38 11.51 7.35
C ILE A 277 -8.59 12.78 7.04
N PHE A 278 -8.11 12.92 5.80
CA PHE A 278 -7.35 14.07 5.34
C PHE A 278 -8.23 15.11 4.66
N SER A 279 -7.81 16.37 4.77
CA SER A 279 -8.49 17.50 4.14
C SER A 279 -8.55 17.36 2.61
N SER A 280 -9.70 17.69 2.04
CA SER A 280 -9.88 17.78 0.57
C SER A 280 -8.99 18.87 -0.07
N ALA A 281 -8.42 19.78 0.71
CA ALA A 281 -7.46 20.80 0.24
C ALA A 281 -6.01 20.29 0.18
N SER A 282 -5.70 19.17 0.82
CA SER A 282 -4.35 18.62 0.91
C SER A 282 -3.72 18.29 -0.44
N PRO A 283 -4.42 17.69 -1.45
CA PRO A 283 -3.82 17.43 -2.75
C PRO A 283 -3.45 18.70 -3.51
N ASP A 284 -4.25 19.77 -3.41
CA ASP A 284 -3.93 21.07 -4.05
C ASP A 284 -2.79 21.79 -3.33
N TYR A 285 -2.67 21.62 -2.02
CA TYR A 285 -1.52 22.10 -1.25
C TYR A 285 -0.23 21.41 -1.73
N LEU A 286 -0.21 20.09 -1.85
CA LEU A 286 0.95 19.34 -2.33
C LEU A 286 1.32 19.72 -3.77
N ASP A 287 0.32 19.83 -4.66
CA ASP A 287 0.53 20.23 -6.06
C ASP A 287 1.22 21.59 -6.19
N ARG A 288 0.81 22.56 -5.38
CA ARG A 288 1.44 23.89 -5.34
C ARG A 288 2.80 23.93 -4.63
N THR A 289 3.05 22.99 -3.74
CA THR A 289 4.26 22.95 -2.93
C THR A 289 5.42 22.33 -3.68
N PHE A 290 5.19 21.27 -4.47
CA PHE A 290 6.24 20.64 -5.26
C PHE A 290 6.41 21.34 -6.61
N PRO A 291 7.59 21.97 -6.89
CA PRO A 291 7.79 22.74 -8.15
C PRO A 291 7.71 21.86 -9.41
N HIS A 292 8.04 20.58 -9.29
CA HIS A 292 8.02 19.61 -10.38
C HIS A 292 6.79 18.67 -10.28
N SER A 293 5.69 19.18 -9.73
CA SER A 293 4.42 18.42 -9.71
C SER A 293 3.95 18.10 -11.13
N ARG A 294 3.48 16.88 -11.29
CA ARG A 294 2.79 16.37 -12.49
C ARG A 294 1.26 16.42 -12.33
N GLY A 295 0.81 17.24 -11.39
CA GLY A 295 -0.60 17.47 -11.11
C GLY A 295 -1.25 16.40 -10.23
N VAL A 296 -2.55 16.59 -10.00
CA VAL A 296 -3.38 15.75 -9.14
C VAL A 296 -4.33 14.91 -9.98
N ARG A 297 -4.34 13.58 -9.78
CA ARG A 297 -5.42 12.70 -10.23
C ARG A 297 -6.39 12.45 -9.09
N ARG A 298 -7.65 12.84 -9.25
CA ARG A 298 -8.70 12.59 -8.27
C ARG A 298 -9.50 11.34 -8.63
N ILE A 299 -9.65 10.43 -7.66
CA ILE A 299 -10.39 9.18 -7.80
C ILE A 299 -11.72 9.35 -7.07
N VAL A 300 -12.78 9.56 -7.84
CA VAL A 300 -14.11 9.83 -7.30
C VAL A 300 -14.61 8.64 -6.46
N GLY A 301 -15.04 8.91 -5.24
CA GLY A 301 -15.57 7.91 -4.31
C GLY A 301 -14.54 7.05 -3.60
N ALA A 302 -13.26 7.11 -3.97
CA ALA A 302 -12.20 6.39 -3.27
C ALA A 302 -11.84 7.05 -1.93
N LYS A 303 -11.45 6.24 -0.95
CA LYS A 303 -11.07 6.64 0.41
C LYS A 303 -9.58 6.43 0.64
N LEU A 304 -9.12 6.57 1.89
CA LEU A 304 -7.72 6.62 2.30
C LEU A 304 -6.87 5.46 1.75
N PHE A 305 -7.31 4.22 1.93
CA PHE A 305 -6.54 3.04 1.53
C PHE A 305 -6.91 2.52 0.12
N PHE A 306 -7.39 3.41 -0.74
CA PHE A 306 -7.71 3.05 -2.13
C PHE A 306 -6.55 2.46 -2.94
N PRO A 307 -5.27 2.67 -2.65
CA PRO A 307 -4.19 1.98 -3.36
C PRO A 307 -4.30 0.45 -3.30
N GLU A 308 -4.85 -0.09 -2.21
CA GLU A 308 -5.14 -1.52 -2.08
C GLU A 308 -6.35 -1.94 -2.92
N GLU A 309 -7.32 -1.04 -3.10
CA GLU A 309 -8.56 -1.30 -3.84
C GLU A 309 -8.42 -1.12 -5.36
N TYR A 310 -7.42 -0.34 -5.80
CA TYR A 310 -7.17 0.02 -7.20
C TYR A 310 -5.68 -0.09 -7.53
N PRO A 311 -5.07 -1.28 -7.34
CA PRO A 311 -3.62 -1.45 -7.52
C PRO A 311 -3.15 -1.20 -8.95
N GLU A 312 -3.98 -1.53 -9.96
CA GLU A 312 -3.68 -1.30 -11.37
C GLU A 312 -3.56 0.20 -11.69
N LEU A 313 -4.41 1.03 -11.05
CA LEU A 313 -4.35 2.48 -11.19
C LEU A 313 -3.05 3.03 -10.63
N ILE A 314 -2.62 2.54 -9.46
CA ILE A 314 -1.34 2.95 -8.86
C ILE A 314 -0.17 2.52 -9.74
N ALA A 315 -0.22 1.33 -10.29
CA ALA A 315 0.81 0.84 -11.21
C ALA A 315 0.88 1.71 -12.50
N GLU A 316 -0.26 2.08 -13.08
CA GLU A 316 -0.35 2.98 -14.24
C GLU A 316 0.28 4.35 -13.96
N GLU A 317 -0.07 4.98 -12.82
CA GLU A 317 0.46 6.30 -12.42
C GLU A 317 1.95 6.25 -12.14
N ALA A 318 2.42 5.19 -11.47
CA ALA A 318 3.85 4.98 -11.23
C ALA A 318 4.62 4.83 -12.54
N LEU A 319 4.16 3.99 -13.46
CA LEU A 319 4.79 3.80 -14.77
C LEU A 319 4.79 5.07 -15.61
N THR A 320 3.74 5.87 -15.55
CA THR A 320 3.65 7.16 -16.24
C THR A 320 4.68 8.13 -15.66
N LEU A 321 4.78 8.22 -14.33
CA LEU A 321 5.73 9.08 -13.66
C LEU A 321 7.19 8.68 -13.92
N TRP A 322 7.50 7.38 -13.98
CA TRP A 322 8.87 6.87 -14.20
C TRP A 322 9.38 7.07 -15.62
N ARG A 323 8.52 7.38 -16.58
CA ARG A 323 8.88 7.66 -17.98
C ARG A 323 9.02 9.17 -18.28
N ALA A 324 8.60 9.99 -17.34
CA ALA A 324 8.61 11.46 -17.46
C ALA A 324 9.94 12.04 -16.99
#